data_c4f87bae11507993802b68e2b46e1133
#
_entry.id   c4f87bae11507993802b68e2b46e1133
#
_cell.length_a   1.000
_cell.length_b   1.000
_cell.length_c   1.000
_cell.angle_alpha   90.00
_cell.angle_beta   90.00
_cell.angle_gamma   90.00
#
_symmetry.space_group_name_H-M   'P 1'
#
loop_
_entity.id
_entity.type
_entity.pdbx_description
1 polymer ?
#
loop_
_entity_poly.entity_id
_entity_poly.type
_entity_poly.pdbx_seq_one_letter_code
_entity_poly.pdbx_strand_id
1 'polypeptide(L)'
;MTSHELHEQLRRTDEVLARLADLISQQERLVVHLGAEGRPTDHAAGLLTSFREAEAAVAAYRQDLNARSGEDPALPKNEVSDVKSEIPVTYL
;
A
#
# COMPACT_ATOMS: atom_id res chain seq x y z
N MET A 1 4.17 -17.89 6.93
CA MET A 1 3.82 -17.57 5.52
C MET A 1 5.03 -17.86 4.63
N THR A 2 4.81 -18.61 3.56
CA THR A 2 5.89 -18.92 2.62
C THR A 2 6.17 -17.72 1.72
N SER A 3 7.34 -17.73 1.07
CA SER A 3 7.72 -16.70 0.10
C SER A 3 6.69 -16.60 -1.03
N HIS A 4 6.23 -17.74 -1.52
CA HIS A 4 5.23 -17.77 -2.59
C HIS A 4 3.92 -17.13 -2.14
N GLU A 5 3.46 -17.46 -0.94
CA GLU A 5 2.23 -16.88 -0.40
C GLU A 5 2.36 -15.38 -0.22
N LEU A 6 3.53 -14.94 0.24
CA LEU A 6 3.78 -13.52 0.45
C LEU A 6 3.73 -12.76 -0.87
N HIS A 7 4.39 -13.29 -1.91
CA HIS A 7 4.38 -12.67 -3.23
C HIS A 7 2.97 -12.62 -3.80
N GLU A 8 2.19 -13.66 -3.59
CA GLU A 8 0.80 -13.72 -4.06
C GLU A 8 -0.05 -12.66 -3.35
N GLN A 9 0.14 -12.49 -2.04
CA GLN A 9 -0.57 -11.47 -1.29
C GLN A 9 -0.20 -10.06 -1.75
N LEU A 10 1.08 -9.83 -2.01
CA LEU A 10 1.53 -8.54 -2.53
C LEU A 10 0.91 -8.24 -3.89
N ARG A 11 0.87 -9.23 -4.78
CA ARG A 11 0.27 -9.06 -6.10
C ARG A 11 -1.21 -8.70 -6.00
N ARG A 12 -1.95 -9.42 -5.15
CA ARG A 12 -3.38 -9.17 -4.95
C ARG A 12 -3.61 -7.78 -4.35
N THR A 13 -2.75 -7.39 -3.43
CA THR A 13 -2.85 -6.07 -2.80
C THR A 13 -2.62 -4.97 -3.83
N ASP A 14 -1.64 -5.16 -4.73
CA ASP A 14 -1.39 -4.20 -5.80
C ASP A 14 -2.60 -4.09 -6.74
N GLU A 15 -3.26 -5.21 -7.04
CA GLU A 15 -4.46 -5.19 -7.88
C GLU A 15 -5.59 -4.41 -7.20
N VAL A 16 -5.77 -4.61 -5.90
CA VAL A 16 -6.79 -3.88 -5.14
C VAL A 16 -6.48 -2.38 -5.13
N LEU A 17 -5.20 -2.02 -4.91
CA LEU A 17 -4.81 -0.62 -4.92
C LEU A 17 -5.05 0.04 -6.27
N ALA A 18 -4.77 -0.67 -7.37
CA ALA A 18 -5.00 -0.13 -8.70
C ALA A 18 -6.50 0.10 -8.94
N ARG A 19 -7.34 -0.83 -8.47
CA ARG A 19 -8.79 -0.71 -8.61
C ARG A 19 -9.33 0.45 -7.77
N LEU A 20 -8.82 0.59 -6.54
CA LEU A 20 -9.21 1.71 -5.69
C LEU A 20 -8.80 3.05 -6.30
N ALA A 21 -7.63 3.12 -6.92
CA ALA A 21 -7.18 4.35 -7.58
C ALA A 21 -8.15 4.74 -8.70
N ASP A 22 -8.61 3.76 -9.49
CA ASP A 22 -9.61 4.01 -10.54
C ASP A 22 -10.92 4.51 -9.96
N LEU A 23 -11.40 3.86 -8.90
CA LEU A 23 -12.64 4.26 -8.24
C LEU A 23 -12.55 5.67 -7.68
N ILE A 24 -11.41 6.01 -7.07
CA ILE A 24 -11.18 7.35 -6.53
C ILE A 24 -11.23 8.37 -7.66
N SER A 25 -10.54 8.10 -8.78
CA SER A 25 -10.55 9.02 -9.92
C SER A 25 -11.95 9.25 -10.46
N GLN A 26 -12.73 8.17 -10.60
CA GLN A 26 -14.10 8.27 -11.08
C GLN A 26 -14.96 9.07 -10.11
N GLN A 27 -14.79 8.83 -8.81
CA GLN A 27 -15.57 9.52 -7.81
C GLN A 27 -15.21 11.01 -7.72
N GLU A 28 -13.92 11.33 -7.89
CA GLU A 28 -13.49 12.74 -7.93
C GLU A 28 -14.17 13.47 -9.10
N ARG A 29 -14.20 12.83 -10.26
CA ARG A 29 -14.87 13.42 -11.43
C ARG A 29 -16.35 13.63 -11.18
N LEU A 30 -16.98 12.68 -10.50
CA LEU A 30 -18.41 12.79 -10.18
C LEU A 30 -18.67 13.97 -9.26
N VAL A 31 -17.84 14.14 -8.22
CA VAL A 31 -17.99 15.26 -7.30
C VAL A 31 -17.87 16.58 -8.03
N VAL A 32 -16.85 16.70 -8.90
CA VAL A 32 -16.66 17.92 -9.69
C VAL A 32 -17.83 18.19 -10.61
N HIS A 33 -18.32 17.14 -11.28
CA HIS A 33 -19.44 17.25 -12.22
C HIS A 33 -20.72 17.71 -11.52
N LEU A 34 -21.03 17.07 -10.37
CA LEU A 34 -22.22 17.46 -9.60
C LEU A 34 -22.12 18.90 -9.13
N GLY A 35 -20.94 19.31 -8.64
CA GLY A 35 -20.73 20.67 -8.20
C GLY A 35 -20.90 21.68 -9.32
N ALA A 36 -20.37 21.35 -10.52
CA ALA A 36 -20.50 22.21 -11.69
C ALA A 36 -21.96 22.38 -12.11
N GLU A 37 -22.81 21.38 -11.85
CA GLU A 37 -24.24 21.44 -12.16
C GLU A 37 -25.05 22.07 -11.03
N GLY A 38 -24.41 22.48 -9.94
CA GLY A 38 -25.11 23.05 -8.79
C GLY A 38 -25.89 22.01 -7.99
N ARG A 39 -25.56 20.73 -8.13
CA ARG A 39 -26.23 19.64 -7.43
C ARG A 39 -25.52 19.31 -6.12
N PRO A 40 -26.23 18.74 -5.14
CA PRO A 40 -25.60 18.35 -3.87
C PRO A 40 -24.47 17.35 -4.07
N THR A 41 -23.35 17.56 -3.37
CA THR A 41 -22.16 16.71 -3.50
C THR A 41 -21.87 15.90 -2.24
N ASP A 42 -22.66 16.07 -1.17
CA ASP A 42 -22.35 15.50 0.14
C ASP A 42 -22.20 13.99 0.10
N HIS A 43 -23.13 13.30 -0.54
CA HIS A 43 -23.06 11.84 -0.61
C HIS A 43 -21.88 11.36 -1.42
N ALA A 44 -21.66 11.99 -2.59
CA ALA A 44 -20.55 11.62 -3.46
C ALA A 44 -19.21 11.91 -2.80
N ALA A 45 -19.10 13.04 -2.08
CA ALA A 45 -17.89 13.38 -1.36
C ALA A 45 -17.64 12.42 -0.19
N GLY A 46 -18.72 11.96 0.47
CA GLY A 46 -18.61 10.97 1.53
C GLY A 46 -18.08 9.64 1.03
N LEU A 47 -18.55 9.20 -0.14
CA LEU A 47 -18.03 7.98 -0.77
C LEU A 47 -16.55 8.13 -1.15
N LEU A 48 -16.17 9.30 -1.66
CA LEU A 48 -14.79 9.57 -1.99
C LEU A 48 -13.89 9.45 -0.76
N THR A 49 -14.32 10.01 0.38
CA THR A 49 -13.59 9.88 1.63
C THR A 49 -13.44 8.42 2.03
N SER A 50 -14.53 7.63 1.92
CA SER A 50 -14.48 6.21 2.24
C SER A 50 -13.50 5.45 1.36
N PHE A 51 -13.48 5.75 0.05
CA PHE A 51 -12.53 5.11 -0.86
C PHE A 51 -11.09 5.46 -0.51
N ARG A 52 -10.82 6.71 -0.14
CA ARG A 52 -9.48 7.14 0.26
C ARG A 52 -9.03 6.47 1.56
N GLU A 53 -9.95 6.29 2.50
CA GLU A 53 -9.65 5.58 3.74
C GLU A 53 -9.33 4.12 3.47
N ALA A 54 -10.08 3.49 2.58
CA ALA A 54 -9.82 2.11 2.17
C ALA A 54 -8.45 1.99 1.50
N GLU A 55 -8.13 2.94 0.63
CA GLU A 55 -6.83 2.96 -0.04
C GLU A 55 -5.70 3.05 0.97
N ALA A 56 -5.83 3.94 1.95
CA ALA A 56 -4.80 4.10 2.98
C ALA A 56 -4.63 2.83 3.79
N ALA A 57 -5.74 2.15 4.12
CA ALA A 57 -5.70 0.90 4.90
C ALA A 57 -5.00 -0.21 4.11
N VAL A 58 -5.30 -0.33 2.82
CA VAL A 58 -4.69 -1.36 1.97
C VAL A 58 -3.22 -1.04 1.75
N ALA A 59 -2.87 0.24 1.59
CA ALA A 59 -1.47 0.64 1.43
C ALA A 59 -0.67 0.31 2.69
N ALA A 60 -1.24 0.52 3.88
CA ALA A 60 -0.59 0.16 5.13
C ALA A 60 -0.38 -1.36 5.24
N TYR A 61 -1.37 -2.13 4.82
CA TYR A 61 -1.27 -3.59 4.78
C TYR A 61 -0.15 -4.03 3.84
N ARG A 62 -0.04 -3.37 2.68
CA ARG A 62 1.02 -3.68 1.72
C ARG A 62 2.39 -3.39 2.30
N GLN A 63 2.54 -2.29 3.04
CA GLN A 63 3.79 -1.97 3.71
C GLN A 63 4.17 -3.04 4.73
N ASP A 64 3.17 -3.55 5.47
CA ASP A 64 3.38 -4.61 6.43
C ASP A 64 3.87 -5.89 5.75
N LEU A 65 3.26 -6.24 4.61
CA LEU A 65 3.69 -7.40 3.83
C LEU A 65 5.12 -7.23 3.33
N ASN A 66 5.48 -6.03 2.89
CA ASN A 66 6.83 -5.73 2.44
C ASN A 66 7.84 -5.89 3.58
N ALA A 67 7.49 -5.44 4.78
CA ALA A 67 8.35 -5.57 5.94
C ALA A 67 8.57 -7.06 6.26
N ARG A 68 7.53 -7.86 6.16
CA ARG A 68 7.65 -9.30 6.38
C ARG A 68 8.52 -9.97 5.33
N SER A 69 8.44 -9.48 4.09
CA SER A 69 9.31 -9.98 3.02
C SER A 69 10.78 -9.73 3.36
N GLY A 70 11.08 -8.56 3.92
CA GLY A 70 12.44 -8.23 4.34
C GLY A 70 12.92 -9.06 5.52
N GLU A 71 12.01 -9.65 6.28
CA GLU A 71 12.32 -10.50 7.42
C GLU A 71 12.40 -11.98 7.06
N ASP A 72 12.11 -12.33 5.83
CA ASP A 72 12.11 -13.73 5.38
C ASP A 72 13.50 -14.32 5.55
N PRO A 73 13.66 -15.40 6.33
CA PRO A 73 14.97 -15.98 6.56
C PRO A 73 15.58 -16.58 5.29
N ALA A 74 14.80 -16.79 4.25
CA ALA A 74 15.34 -17.26 2.97
C ALA A 74 16.11 -16.15 2.25
N LEU A 75 15.93 -14.89 2.65
CA LEU A 75 16.62 -13.76 2.04
C LEU A 75 17.89 -13.45 2.81
N PRO A 76 19.01 -13.20 2.11
CA PRO A 76 20.23 -12.82 2.81
C PRO A 76 20.02 -11.49 3.52
N LYS A 77 20.58 -11.42 4.71
CA LYS A 77 20.59 -10.17 5.44
C LYS A 77 21.58 -9.24 4.81
N ASN A 78 21.32 -8.25 4.70
CA ASN A 78 22.12 -7.27 4.11
C ASN A 78 23.25 -6.82 4.96
N GLU A 79 23.07 -7.79 4.93
CA GLU A 79 23.32 -7.89 5.57
C GLU A 79 23.81 -7.52 6.07
N VAL A 80 24.30 -7.31 6.07
CA VAL A 80 24.33 -7.01 6.69
C VAL A 80 24.67 -6.35 7.28
N SER A 81 24.67 -6.04 7.28
CA SER A 81 24.47 -5.57 7.84
C SER A 81 24.87 -5.17 8.62
N ASP A 82 25.30 -5.10 8.53
CA ASP A 82 25.26 -4.95 9.12
C ASP A 82 25.93 -4.76 9.76
N VAL A 83 26.60 -4.79 9.62
CA VAL A 83 26.75 -4.93 10.01
C VAL A 83 27.43 -4.51 10.48
N LYS A 84 27.88 -4.35 10.43
CA LYS A 84 28.08 -4.24 10.59
C LYS A 84 28.42 -3.86 11.06
N SER A 85 28.83 -3.71 11.10
CA SER A 85 28.72 -3.73 11.25
C SER A 85 29.24 -3.52 11.84
N GLU A 86 29.78 -3.51 12.02
CA GLU A 86 29.90 -3.75 12.18
C GLU A 86 30.58 -3.93 12.50
N ILE A 87 31.45 -3.88 12.67
CA ILE A 87 31.81 -4.43 12.58
C ILE A 87 32.61 -4.33 12.80
N PRO A 88 33.08 -4.27 13.10
CA PRO A 88 33.39 -4.49 12.96
C PRO A 88 33.95 -4.54 13.19
N VAL A 89 34.56 -4.38 13.20
CA VAL A 89 34.58 -4.83 13.00
C VAL A 89 35.07 -4.89 13.41
N THR A 90 35.51 -4.70 13.65
CA THR A 90 35.47 -5.17 13.62
C THR A 90 35.78 -5.43 13.95
N TYR A 91 36.38 -5.41 14.03
CA TYR A 91 36.24 -5.97 13.93
C TYR A 91 36.64 -6.18 14.11
N LEU A 92 37.16 -5.96 14.17
CA LEU A 92 37.16 -6.40 13.99
C LEU A 92 37.38 -6.58 14.03
#